data_100358452d52b64a6a7cc56a5e7edc96
#
_entry.id   100358452d52b64a6a7cc56a5e7edc96
#
_cell.length_a   1.000
_cell.length_b   1.000
_cell.length_c   1.000
_cell.angle_alpha   90.00
_cell.angle_beta   90.00
_cell.angle_gamma   90.00
#
_symmetry.space_group_name_H-M   'P 1'
#
loop_
_entity.id
_entity.type
_entity.pdbx_description
1 polymer ?
#
loop_
_entity_poly.entity_id
_entity_poly.type
_entity_poly.pdbx_seq_one_letter_code
_entity_poly.pdbx_strand_id
1 'polypeptide(L)'
;DISKVKTTDLKKEDELEATKFKDGMKIIMGGILSGITKKYTKNNQLMAFLQLEDLVGSIEVIVFPKVYEKYKPFINEDAKVYIEGRLSVSDEQDTKIICEAVHDFSKVYKQLWLQYDNKESYLKDADYINTLVNENMGRDELYIYLKQEKNIKKWDKKIAHEKIYEEMIKKLREENVKLVSKL
;
A
#
# COMPACT_ATOMS: atom_id res chain seq x y z
N ASP A 1 1.40 6.10 3.40
CA ASP A 1 2.17 4.87 3.23
C ASP A 1 1.23 3.67 3.25
N ILE A 2 1.34 2.76 2.27
CA ILE A 2 0.53 1.52 2.22
C ILE A 2 1.05 0.51 3.23
N SER A 3 2.37 0.46 3.41
CA SER A 3 3.01 -0.40 4.40
C SER A 3 2.69 0.13 5.79
N LYS A 4 1.90 -0.64 6.53
CA LYS A 4 1.48 -0.29 7.90
C LYS A 4 2.45 -0.81 8.95
N VAL A 5 3.38 -1.67 8.55
CA VAL A 5 4.30 -2.38 9.44
C VAL A 5 5.68 -2.39 8.79
N LYS A 6 6.72 -2.20 9.58
CA LYS A 6 8.13 -2.34 9.17
C LYS A 6 8.68 -3.66 9.69
N THR A 7 9.75 -4.16 9.08
CA THR A 7 10.38 -5.42 9.54
C THR A 7 10.89 -5.35 10.98
N THR A 8 11.37 -4.20 11.42
CA THR A 8 11.77 -3.99 12.83
C THR A 8 10.63 -4.14 13.81
N ASP A 9 9.41 -3.74 13.44
CA ASP A 9 8.24 -3.85 14.31
C ASP A 9 7.87 -5.32 14.60
N LEU A 10 8.37 -6.26 13.78
CA LEU A 10 8.07 -7.69 13.85
C LEU A 10 9.20 -8.52 14.50
N LYS A 11 10.36 -7.91 14.74
CA LYS A 11 11.47 -8.58 15.45
C LYS A 11 11.30 -8.44 16.95
N LYS A 12 11.49 -9.55 17.70
CA LYS A 12 11.25 -9.66 19.15
C LYS A 12 12.34 -8.98 20.00
N GLU A 13 13.03 -7.93 19.54
CA GLU A 13 14.13 -7.33 20.30
C GLU A 13 13.69 -6.45 21.48
N ASP A 14 12.39 -6.03 21.52
CA ASP A 14 11.84 -5.28 22.66
C ASP A 14 10.55 -5.96 23.20
N GLU A 15 10.61 -6.46 24.43
CA GLU A 15 9.47 -7.11 25.10
C GLU A 15 8.20 -6.21 25.22
N LEU A 16 8.36 -4.89 25.15
CA LEU A 16 7.24 -3.92 25.19
C LEU A 16 6.49 -3.79 23.85
N GLU A 17 7.11 -4.08 22.74
CA GLU A 17 6.46 -4.05 21.42
C GLU A 17 5.91 -5.41 20.96
N ALA A 18 6.38 -6.51 21.53
CA ALA A 18 5.93 -7.89 21.25
C ALA A 18 4.41 -8.10 21.50
N THR A 19 3.79 -7.25 22.34
CA THR A 19 2.34 -7.32 22.61
C THR A 19 1.47 -6.72 21.51
N LYS A 20 2.04 -6.02 20.54
CA LYS A 20 1.31 -5.29 19.51
C LYS A 20 0.90 -6.17 18.32
N PHE A 21 1.66 -7.21 18.01
CA PHE A 21 1.44 -8.09 16.87
C PHE A 21 1.05 -9.50 17.34
N LYS A 22 -0.13 -9.95 16.89
CA LYS A 22 -0.70 -11.24 17.27
C LYS A 22 -0.64 -12.22 16.10
N ASP A 23 -0.52 -13.50 16.40
CA ASP A 23 -0.68 -14.56 15.42
C ASP A 23 -1.99 -14.41 14.64
N GLY A 24 -1.93 -14.65 13.32
CA GLY A 24 -3.06 -14.48 12.40
C GLY A 24 -3.43 -13.03 12.06
N MET A 25 -2.75 -12.01 12.61
CA MET A 25 -3.03 -10.61 12.30
C MET A 25 -2.76 -10.30 10.84
N LYS A 26 -3.71 -9.67 10.16
CA LYS A 26 -3.56 -9.21 8.77
C LYS A 26 -2.63 -8.00 8.70
N ILE A 27 -1.68 -8.08 7.77
CA ILE A 27 -0.72 -7.02 7.51
C ILE A 27 -0.56 -6.77 6.00
N ILE A 28 -0.06 -5.57 5.68
CA ILE A 28 0.50 -5.23 4.37
C ILE A 28 1.91 -4.72 4.61
N MET A 29 2.88 -5.33 3.96
CA MET A 29 4.29 -4.94 4.06
C MET A 29 4.89 -4.74 2.67
N GLY A 30 5.59 -3.63 2.47
CA GLY A 30 6.30 -3.32 1.23
C GLY A 30 7.79 -3.58 1.38
N GLY A 31 8.42 -4.07 0.30
CA GLY A 31 9.85 -4.30 0.30
C GLY A 31 10.36 -4.81 -1.05
N ILE A 32 11.62 -5.25 -1.03
CA ILE A 32 12.30 -5.89 -2.16
C ILE A 32 12.43 -7.38 -1.85
N LEU A 33 12.22 -8.23 -2.84
CA LEU A 33 12.47 -9.66 -2.70
C LEU A 33 13.96 -9.94 -2.88
N SER A 34 14.71 -10.05 -1.76
CA SER A 34 16.16 -10.27 -1.75
C SER A 34 16.55 -11.74 -1.86
N GLY A 35 15.59 -12.66 -1.75
CA GLY A 35 15.83 -14.09 -1.88
C GLY A 35 14.55 -14.87 -2.16
N ILE A 36 14.64 -15.90 -3.01
CA ILE A 36 13.53 -16.76 -3.38
C ILE A 36 13.98 -18.22 -3.36
N THR A 37 13.40 -19.01 -2.45
CA THR A 37 13.61 -20.45 -2.39
C THR A 37 12.32 -21.17 -2.77
N LYS A 38 12.37 -21.98 -3.82
CA LYS A 38 11.23 -22.78 -4.29
C LYS A 38 11.32 -24.21 -3.77
N LYS A 39 10.22 -24.77 -3.29
CA LYS A 39 10.15 -26.15 -2.80
C LYS A 39 8.86 -26.81 -3.26
N TYR A 40 8.91 -28.13 -3.45
CA TYR A 40 7.72 -28.92 -3.71
C TYR A 40 7.13 -29.42 -2.38
N THR A 41 5.83 -29.32 -2.25
CA THR A 41 5.08 -29.92 -1.15
C THR A 41 5.04 -31.44 -1.30
N LYS A 42 4.58 -32.16 -0.26
CA LYS A 42 4.33 -33.63 -0.33
C LYS A 42 3.39 -34.04 -1.47
N ASN A 43 2.52 -33.13 -1.90
CA ASN A 43 1.58 -33.36 -3.00
C ASN A 43 2.14 -32.89 -4.36
N ASN A 44 3.46 -32.73 -4.48
CA ASN A 44 4.16 -32.28 -5.69
C ASN A 44 3.67 -30.92 -6.25
N GLN A 45 3.23 -30.03 -5.35
CA GLN A 45 2.83 -28.66 -5.70
C GLN A 45 3.94 -27.69 -5.35
N LEU A 46 4.24 -26.73 -6.23
CA LEU A 46 5.30 -25.76 -6.03
C LEU A 46 4.85 -24.65 -5.07
N MET A 47 5.66 -24.37 -4.05
CA MET A 47 5.54 -23.26 -3.12
C MET A 47 6.83 -22.47 -3.06
N ALA A 48 6.81 -21.28 -2.49
CA ALA A 48 8.01 -20.46 -2.33
C ALA A 48 8.16 -19.92 -0.90
N PHE A 49 9.40 -19.74 -0.51
CA PHE A 49 9.84 -18.97 0.65
C PHE A 49 10.57 -17.74 0.11
N LEU A 50 10.08 -16.56 0.45
CA LEU A 50 10.64 -15.30 -0.02
C LEU A 50 11.31 -14.59 1.16
N GLN A 51 12.39 -13.91 0.89
CA GLN A 51 12.99 -12.95 1.81
C GLN A 51 12.54 -11.55 1.39
N LEU A 52 11.64 -10.95 2.17
CA LEU A 52 11.19 -9.57 1.97
C LEU A 52 12.05 -8.65 2.80
N GLU A 53 12.71 -7.70 2.15
CA GLU A 53 13.61 -6.73 2.78
C GLU A 53 13.05 -5.32 2.64
N ASP A 54 13.00 -4.56 3.74
CA ASP A 54 12.72 -3.14 3.75
C ASP A 54 13.97 -2.34 4.17
N LEU A 55 13.81 -1.05 4.48
CA LEU A 55 14.93 -0.16 4.86
C LEU A 55 15.58 -0.50 6.21
N VAL A 56 14.97 -1.35 7.01
CA VAL A 56 15.40 -1.60 8.40
C VAL A 56 15.65 -3.07 8.71
N GLY A 57 15.23 -4.00 7.84
CA GLY A 57 15.48 -5.41 8.04
C GLY A 57 14.79 -6.31 7.02
N SER A 58 14.73 -7.60 7.32
CA SER A 58 14.14 -8.60 6.44
C SER A 58 13.25 -9.57 7.21
N ILE A 59 12.26 -10.14 6.53
CA ILE A 59 11.32 -11.13 7.07
C ILE A 59 11.05 -12.23 6.05
N GLU A 60 10.90 -13.48 6.52
CA GLU A 60 10.49 -14.59 5.68
C GLU A 60 9.00 -14.53 5.35
N VAL A 61 8.67 -14.73 4.07
CA VAL A 61 7.30 -14.81 3.57
C VAL A 61 7.07 -16.20 2.99
N ILE A 62 6.07 -16.91 3.49
CA ILE A 62 5.67 -18.23 3.01
C ILE A 62 4.55 -18.06 1.99
N VAL A 63 4.79 -18.53 0.78
CA VAL A 63 3.82 -18.47 -0.33
C VAL A 63 3.37 -19.88 -0.68
N PHE A 64 2.19 -20.26 -0.22
CA PHE A 64 1.60 -21.57 -0.48
C PHE A 64 1.21 -21.75 -1.96
N PRO A 65 1.07 -22.99 -2.44
CA PRO A 65 0.96 -23.31 -3.87
C PRO A 65 -0.12 -22.53 -4.63
N LYS A 66 -1.33 -22.39 -4.07
CA LYS A 66 -2.43 -21.64 -4.72
C LYS A 66 -2.07 -20.17 -4.92
N VAL A 67 -1.43 -19.56 -3.92
CA VAL A 67 -1.01 -18.15 -3.96
C VAL A 67 0.17 -18.00 -4.91
N TYR A 68 1.15 -18.94 -4.83
CA TYR A 68 2.30 -18.93 -5.72
C TYR A 68 1.89 -19.01 -7.19
N GLU A 69 1.01 -19.95 -7.56
CA GLU A 69 0.54 -20.10 -8.95
C GLU A 69 -0.12 -18.83 -9.48
N LYS A 70 -0.90 -18.15 -8.64
CA LYS A 70 -1.59 -16.90 -9.00
C LYS A 70 -0.63 -15.71 -9.16
N TYR A 71 0.38 -15.61 -8.29
CA TYR A 71 1.22 -14.42 -8.20
C TYR A 71 2.66 -14.63 -8.69
N LYS A 72 3.02 -15.81 -9.20
CA LYS A 72 4.37 -16.11 -9.71
C LYS A 72 4.95 -15.08 -10.70
N PRO A 73 4.16 -14.37 -11.55
CA PRO A 73 4.71 -13.34 -12.43
C PRO A 73 5.33 -12.14 -11.69
N PHE A 74 4.92 -11.90 -10.44
CA PHE A 74 5.41 -10.81 -9.60
C PHE A 74 6.52 -11.25 -8.62
N ILE A 75 6.78 -12.57 -8.52
CA ILE A 75 7.74 -13.15 -7.59
C ILE A 75 9.06 -13.39 -8.33
N ASN A 76 9.87 -12.35 -8.41
CA ASN A 76 11.20 -12.37 -9.02
C ASN A 76 12.21 -11.73 -8.07
N GLU A 77 13.48 -12.12 -8.16
CA GLU A 77 14.56 -11.46 -7.41
C GLU A 77 14.59 -9.96 -7.75
N ASP A 78 14.90 -9.14 -6.75
CA ASP A 78 14.91 -7.68 -6.79
C ASP A 78 13.56 -7.02 -7.12
N ALA A 79 12.47 -7.79 -7.23
CA ALA A 79 11.15 -7.22 -7.43
C ALA A 79 10.73 -6.38 -6.21
N LYS A 80 10.25 -5.16 -6.49
CA LYS A 80 9.62 -4.29 -5.49
C LYS A 80 8.14 -4.64 -5.40
N VAL A 81 7.72 -5.11 -4.23
CA VAL A 81 6.36 -5.63 -4.04
C VAL A 81 5.74 -5.14 -2.73
N TYR A 82 4.40 -5.18 -2.69
CA TYR A 82 3.64 -5.23 -1.45
C TYR A 82 3.11 -6.65 -1.25
N ILE A 83 3.34 -7.18 -0.06
CA ILE A 83 2.80 -8.47 0.38
C ILE A 83 1.62 -8.21 1.30
N GLU A 84 0.44 -8.72 0.94
CA GLU A 84 -0.68 -8.89 1.87
C GLU A 84 -0.62 -10.28 2.46
N GLY A 85 -0.82 -10.38 3.76
CA GLY A 85 -0.77 -11.67 4.41
C GLY A 85 -1.16 -11.61 5.87
N ARG A 86 -0.89 -12.71 6.57
CA ARG A 86 -1.07 -12.84 8.00
C ARG A 86 0.24 -13.15 8.67
N LEU A 87 0.43 -12.58 9.85
CA LEU A 87 1.56 -12.93 10.68
C LEU A 87 1.41 -14.37 11.18
N SER A 88 2.50 -15.09 11.17
CA SER A 88 2.70 -16.35 11.90
C SER A 88 3.70 -16.06 13.01
N VAL A 89 3.18 -15.94 14.23
CA VAL A 89 3.95 -15.63 15.44
C VAL A 89 4.01 -16.87 16.30
N SER A 90 5.21 -17.27 16.68
CA SER A 90 5.47 -18.42 17.56
C SER A 90 6.55 -18.04 18.56
N ASP A 91 6.49 -18.64 19.77
CA ASP A 91 7.50 -18.36 20.81
C ASP A 91 8.86 -18.96 20.49
N GLU A 92 8.90 -20.00 19.66
CA GLU A 92 10.11 -20.77 19.33
C GLU A 92 10.75 -20.39 17.98
N GLN A 93 10.07 -19.61 17.14
CA GLN A 93 10.55 -19.28 15.79
C GLN A 93 10.39 -17.79 15.51
N ASP A 94 11.21 -17.28 14.59
CA ASP A 94 11.05 -15.92 14.08
C ASP A 94 9.68 -15.71 13.44
N THR A 95 9.12 -14.52 13.63
CA THR A 95 7.86 -14.12 13.00
C THR A 95 7.98 -14.19 11.48
N LYS A 96 6.98 -14.78 10.82
CA LYS A 96 6.89 -14.93 9.37
C LYS A 96 5.59 -14.35 8.84
N ILE A 97 5.52 -14.14 7.54
CA ILE A 97 4.29 -13.74 6.86
C ILE A 97 3.76 -14.92 6.06
N ILE A 98 2.52 -15.31 6.29
CA ILE A 98 1.77 -16.20 5.40
C ILE A 98 1.15 -15.34 4.31
N CYS A 99 1.66 -15.45 3.09
CA CYS A 99 1.24 -14.62 1.96
C CYS A 99 -0.19 -14.97 1.50
N GLU A 100 -1.02 -13.96 1.33
CA GLU A 100 -2.36 -14.05 0.73
C GLU A 100 -2.39 -13.41 -0.67
N ALA A 101 -1.61 -12.32 -0.89
CA ALA A 101 -1.47 -11.68 -2.21
C ALA A 101 -0.11 -10.98 -2.35
N VAL A 102 0.32 -10.84 -3.62
CA VAL A 102 1.52 -10.09 -4.02
C VAL A 102 1.12 -9.01 -5.01
N HIS A 103 1.48 -7.77 -4.73
CA HIS A 103 1.20 -6.61 -5.58
C HIS A 103 2.50 -5.99 -6.07
N ASP A 104 2.62 -5.79 -7.36
CA ASP A 104 3.71 -5.03 -7.96
C ASP A 104 3.67 -3.57 -7.47
N PHE A 105 4.80 -3.06 -7.01
CA PHE A 105 4.93 -1.69 -6.53
C PHE A 105 4.50 -0.65 -7.58
N SER A 106 4.72 -0.95 -8.87
CA SER A 106 4.30 -0.09 -9.97
C SER A 106 2.77 0.00 -10.15
N LYS A 107 2.02 -0.94 -9.58
CA LYS A 107 0.54 -0.96 -9.60
C LYS A 107 -0.09 -0.09 -8.52
N VAL A 108 0.70 0.31 -7.52
CA VAL A 108 0.23 1.19 -6.45
C VAL A 108 -0.04 2.57 -7.03
N TYR A 109 -1.21 3.09 -6.79
CA TYR A 109 -1.59 4.45 -7.14
C TYR A 109 -2.09 5.20 -5.90
N LYS A 110 -2.18 6.51 -6.00
CA LYS A 110 -2.69 7.34 -4.91
C LYS A 110 -4.04 7.93 -5.28
N GLN A 111 -4.83 8.19 -4.25
CA GLN A 111 -6.07 8.95 -4.35
C GLN A 111 -5.88 10.25 -3.60
N LEU A 112 -5.92 11.34 -4.33
CA LEU A 112 -5.96 12.69 -3.75
C LEU A 112 -7.42 13.09 -3.52
N TRP A 113 -7.74 13.39 -2.27
CA TRP A 113 -9.07 13.82 -1.85
C TRP A 113 -9.03 15.29 -1.47
N LEU A 114 -9.86 16.10 -2.13
CA LEU A 114 -10.08 17.51 -1.80
C LEU A 114 -11.48 17.64 -1.19
N GLN A 115 -11.54 18.21 0.00
CA GLN A 115 -12.77 18.38 0.75
C GLN A 115 -13.22 19.84 0.72
N TYR A 116 -14.45 20.05 0.32
CA TYR A 116 -15.11 21.36 0.30
C TYR A 116 -16.35 21.33 1.19
N ASP A 117 -16.71 22.46 1.79
CA ASP A 117 -17.88 22.52 2.65
C ASP A 117 -19.17 22.30 1.86
N ASN A 118 -19.26 22.85 0.65
CA ASN A 118 -20.40 22.72 -0.26
C ASN A 118 -20.01 22.90 -1.72
N LYS A 119 -20.98 22.70 -2.61
CA LYS A 119 -20.80 22.83 -4.05
C LYS A 119 -20.41 24.25 -4.49
N GLU A 120 -20.91 25.28 -3.83
CA GLU A 120 -20.57 26.66 -4.18
C GLU A 120 -19.09 26.97 -3.92
N SER A 121 -18.56 26.54 -2.79
CA SER A 121 -17.13 26.69 -2.46
C SER A 121 -16.22 25.93 -3.44
N TYR A 122 -16.64 24.73 -3.86
CA TYR A 122 -15.93 23.96 -4.87
C TYR A 122 -15.92 24.66 -6.25
N LEU A 123 -17.07 25.22 -6.67
CA LEU A 123 -17.18 25.87 -7.99
C LEU A 123 -16.26 27.08 -8.13
N LYS A 124 -15.93 27.77 -7.05
CA LYS A 124 -14.97 28.89 -7.06
C LYS A 124 -13.54 28.42 -7.45
N ASP A 125 -13.21 27.17 -7.21
CA ASP A 125 -11.90 26.58 -7.48
C ASP A 125 -11.90 25.62 -8.67
N ALA A 126 -13.06 25.32 -9.24
CA ALA A 126 -13.20 24.28 -10.27
C ALA A 126 -12.30 24.51 -11.50
N ASP A 127 -12.23 25.74 -12.00
CA ASP A 127 -11.39 26.10 -13.16
C ASP A 127 -9.90 25.99 -12.81
N TYR A 128 -9.51 26.41 -11.62
CA TYR A 128 -8.13 26.26 -11.13
C TYR A 128 -7.73 24.78 -11.00
N ILE A 129 -8.59 23.97 -10.40
CA ILE A 129 -8.36 22.51 -10.31
C ILE A 129 -8.25 21.90 -11.71
N ASN A 130 -9.12 22.29 -12.63
CA ASN A 130 -9.08 21.79 -14.01
C ASN A 130 -7.77 22.14 -14.71
N THR A 131 -7.25 23.33 -14.51
CA THR A 131 -5.94 23.75 -15.03
C THR A 131 -4.83 22.87 -14.43
N LEU A 132 -4.77 22.73 -13.10
CA LEU A 132 -3.78 21.90 -12.43
C LEU A 132 -3.82 20.44 -12.90
N VAL A 133 -5.01 19.88 -13.09
CA VAL A 133 -5.19 18.50 -13.58
C VAL A 133 -4.67 18.36 -15.00
N ASN A 134 -4.97 19.31 -15.88
CA ASN A 134 -4.52 19.25 -17.28
C ASN A 134 -2.99 19.39 -17.42
N GLU A 135 -2.37 20.18 -16.55
CA GLU A 135 -0.91 20.37 -16.52
C GLU A 135 -0.16 19.23 -15.83
N ASN A 136 -0.83 18.44 -14.98
CA ASN A 136 -0.20 17.40 -14.17
C ASN A 136 -0.90 16.05 -14.38
N MET A 137 -0.85 15.53 -15.61
CA MET A 137 -1.35 14.21 -15.95
C MET A 137 -0.46 13.10 -15.37
N GLY A 138 -1.07 12.00 -14.91
CA GLY A 138 -0.34 10.88 -14.29
C GLY A 138 -1.18 9.62 -14.14
N ARG A 139 -0.96 8.87 -13.06
CA ARG A 139 -1.64 7.58 -12.80
C ARG A 139 -2.58 7.59 -11.60
N ASP A 140 -2.52 8.63 -10.78
CA ASP A 140 -3.28 8.74 -9.54
C ASP A 140 -4.70 9.24 -9.78
N GLU A 141 -5.55 9.14 -8.80
CA GLU A 141 -6.96 9.53 -8.89
C GLU A 141 -7.22 10.80 -8.07
N LEU A 142 -8.12 11.64 -8.55
CA LEU A 142 -8.59 12.82 -7.83
C LEU A 142 -10.06 12.65 -7.46
N TYR A 143 -10.37 12.94 -6.21
CA TYR A 143 -11.72 12.94 -5.66
C TYR A 143 -12.04 14.27 -5.01
N ILE A 144 -13.24 14.77 -5.25
CA ILE A 144 -13.81 15.94 -4.59
C ILE A 144 -14.90 15.45 -3.64
N TYR A 145 -14.81 15.78 -2.36
CA TYR A 145 -15.85 15.50 -1.37
C TYR A 145 -16.53 16.79 -0.93
N LEU A 146 -17.85 16.84 -1.08
CA LEU A 146 -18.72 17.95 -0.66
C LEU A 146 -19.41 17.58 0.64
N LYS A 147 -19.03 18.23 1.75
CA LYS A 147 -19.49 17.88 3.10
C LYS A 147 -20.99 18.00 3.28
N GLN A 148 -21.59 19.15 2.91
CA GLN A 148 -23.00 19.41 3.11
C GLN A 148 -23.89 18.48 2.29
N GLU A 149 -23.52 18.24 1.03
CA GLU A 149 -24.26 17.35 0.13
C GLU A 149 -23.93 15.87 0.35
N LYS A 150 -22.92 15.56 1.18
CA LYS A 150 -22.35 14.20 1.37
C LYS A 150 -22.07 13.50 0.04
N ASN A 151 -21.60 14.27 -0.93
CA ASN A 151 -21.38 13.81 -2.30
C ASN A 151 -19.90 13.68 -2.62
N ILE A 152 -19.57 12.63 -3.37
CA ILE A 152 -18.21 12.35 -3.86
C ILE A 152 -18.24 12.41 -5.38
N LYS A 153 -17.40 13.27 -5.94
CA LYS A 153 -17.14 13.34 -7.37
C LYS A 153 -15.73 12.80 -7.66
N LYS A 154 -15.64 11.75 -8.44
CA LYS A 154 -14.37 11.30 -8.99
C LYS A 154 -14.07 12.11 -10.25
N TRP A 155 -12.82 12.57 -10.38
CA TRP A 155 -12.35 13.25 -11.60
C TRP A 155 -12.08 12.24 -12.71
N ASP A 156 -12.42 12.57 -13.95
CA ASP A 156 -12.33 11.63 -15.07
C ASP A 156 -10.87 11.39 -15.52
N LYS A 157 -10.00 12.38 -15.31
CA LYS A 157 -8.58 12.29 -15.67
C LYS A 157 -7.74 11.79 -14.52
N LYS A 158 -6.71 11.00 -14.84
CA LYS A 158 -5.66 10.61 -13.91
C LYS A 158 -4.64 11.74 -13.76
N ILE A 159 -4.06 11.86 -12.56
CA ILE A 159 -3.17 12.95 -12.16
C ILE A 159 -1.80 12.47 -11.67
N ALA A 160 -0.79 13.32 -11.77
CA ALA A 160 0.42 13.27 -10.95
C ALA A 160 0.12 14.13 -9.70
N HIS A 161 -0.08 13.47 -8.56
CA HIS A 161 -0.68 14.11 -7.39
C HIS A 161 0.21 15.15 -6.71
N GLU A 162 1.55 15.05 -6.84
CA GLU A 162 2.51 15.78 -6.01
C GLU A 162 2.28 17.28 -6.05
N LYS A 163 2.30 17.89 -7.25
CA LYS A 163 2.13 19.33 -7.41
C LYS A 163 0.72 19.79 -7.04
N ILE A 164 -0.29 19.00 -7.41
CA ILE A 164 -1.68 19.33 -7.08
C ILE A 164 -1.88 19.29 -5.56
N TYR A 165 -1.30 18.29 -4.88
CA TYR A 165 -1.33 18.18 -3.43
C TYR A 165 -0.73 19.41 -2.74
N GLU A 166 0.47 19.82 -3.14
CA GLU A 166 1.15 21.01 -2.60
C GLU A 166 0.35 22.31 -2.79
N GLU A 167 -0.18 22.54 -4.00
CA GLU A 167 -0.98 23.72 -4.30
C GLU A 167 -2.31 23.73 -3.52
N MET A 168 -2.96 22.57 -3.43
CA MET A 168 -4.26 22.48 -2.77
C MET A 168 -4.15 22.55 -1.25
N ILE A 169 -3.05 22.09 -0.63
CA ILE A 169 -2.81 22.32 0.80
C ILE A 169 -2.72 23.80 1.12
N LYS A 170 -2.01 24.59 0.30
CA LYS A 170 -1.90 26.05 0.47
C LYS A 170 -3.26 26.74 0.41
N LYS A 171 -4.15 26.24 -0.43
CA LYS A 171 -5.47 26.81 -0.71
C LYS A 171 -6.56 26.37 0.26
N LEU A 172 -6.64 25.09 0.56
CA LEU A 172 -7.73 24.47 1.34
C LEU A 172 -7.37 24.17 2.80
N ARG A 173 -6.13 24.36 3.22
CA ARG A 173 -5.52 23.87 4.46
C ARG A 173 -5.39 22.33 4.48
N GLU A 174 -4.46 21.86 5.31
CA GLU A 174 -4.08 20.44 5.36
C GLU A 174 -5.23 19.49 5.75
N GLU A 175 -6.09 19.92 6.66
CA GLU A 175 -7.24 19.11 7.11
C GLU A 175 -8.25 18.79 6.00
N ASN A 176 -8.28 19.56 4.90
CA ASN A 176 -9.17 19.39 3.77
C ASN A 176 -8.53 18.69 2.56
N VAL A 177 -7.26 18.30 2.67
CA VAL A 177 -6.52 17.61 1.60
C VAL A 177 -5.98 16.31 2.13
N LYS A 178 -6.42 15.18 1.56
CA LYS A 178 -6.00 13.85 2.03
C LYS A 178 -5.42 13.03 0.89
N LEU A 179 -4.27 12.42 1.13
CA LEU A 179 -3.63 11.48 0.21
C LEU A 179 -3.74 10.06 0.75
N VAL A 180 -4.32 9.16 -0.05
CA VAL A 180 -4.54 7.75 0.32
C VAL A 180 -3.86 6.88 -0.72
N SER A 181 -2.99 5.96 -0.29
CA SER A 181 -2.40 4.96 -1.18
C SER A 181 -3.35 3.78 -1.36
N LYS A 182 -3.45 3.27 -2.58
CA LYS A 182 -4.26 2.11 -2.98
C LYS A 182 -3.41 1.05 -3.68
N LEU A 183 -3.75 -0.20 -3.43
CA LEU A 183 -3.25 -1.38 -4.13
C LEU A 183 -4.20 -1.79 -5.24
#